data_72a32f8cc77f34108fbb66179db1e5d8
#
_entry.id   72a32f8cc77f34108fbb66179db1e5d8
#
_cell.length_a   1.000
_cell.length_b   1.000
_cell.length_c   1.000
_cell.angle_alpha   90.00
_cell.angle_beta   90.00
_cell.angle_gamma   90.00
#
_symmetry.space_group_name_H-M   'P 1'
#
loop_
_entity.id
_entity.type
_entity.pdbx_description
1 polymer ?
#
loop_
_entity_poly.entity_id
_entity_poly.type
_entity_poly.pdbx_seq_one_letter_code
_entity_poly.pdbx_strand_id
1 'polypeptide(L)'
;DEKNSAAEEKKDVEKKEKTIPFFQCFRYRQTWAFITGKFFTDGVWWFFLFWAPAYFSDQYGYKSSDPMGIMLIVVLYAIVTFISIGGGYLPKIFVDKKGMNPYAGRMLAMLIFAFFPLAALFAQPLGVYSAWWPAIIIGLAGAGHQAWSANLFSTIGDMFPKSTIATITGIGGMAGGVGSFLINKGAGNLFTYAEGQGAAFTFLGFEGKPASYMIVFCICAVAYLLAWTIMKTLVPKYKPIIVE
;
A
#
# COMPACT_ATOMS: atom_id res chain seq x y z
N ASP A 1 -13.75 44.90 -26.17
CA ASP A 1 -14.35 43.59 -26.44
C ASP A 1 -13.50 42.38 -25.94
N GLU A 2 -12.19 42.41 -26.14
CA GLU A 2 -11.30 41.31 -25.62
C GLU A 2 -11.24 41.22 -24.09
N LYS A 3 -11.36 42.35 -23.36
CA LYS A 3 -11.39 42.32 -21.88
C LYS A 3 -12.66 41.75 -21.31
N ASN A 4 -13.79 41.85 -22.00
CA ASN A 4 -15.07 41.27 -21.59
C ASN A 4 -15.08 39.77 -21.90
N SER A 5 -14.54 39.33 -23.04
CA SER A 5 -14.38 37.91 -23.39
C SER A 5 -13.50 37.14 -22.39
N ALA A 6 -12.36 37.73 -22.00
CA ALA A 6 -11.48 37.14 -20.99
C ALA A 6 -12.05 37.14 -19.56
N ALA A 7 -12.99 38.04 -19.26
CA ALA A 7 -13.71 38.10 -17.99
C ALA A 7 -14.88 37.10 -17.96
N GLU A 8 -15.51 36.84 -19.10
CA GLU A 8 -16.54 35.80 -19.25
C GLU A 8 -15.94 34.40 -19.27
N GLU A 9 -14.83 34.18 -19.97
CA GLU A 9 -14.06 32.91 -19.89
C GLU A 9 -13.58 32.60 -18.45
N LYS A 10 -13.16 33.62 -17.69
CA LYS A 10 -12.81 33.43 -16.27
C LYS A 10 -14.02 33.16 -15.38
N LYS A 11 -15.22 33.63 -15.71
CA LYS A 11 -16.46 33.36 -14.98
C LYS A 11 -16.99 31.97 -15.27
N ASP A 12 -16.79 31.42 -16.46
CA ASP A 12 -17.18 30.04 -16.78
C ASP A 12 -16.22 28.99 -16.19
N VAL A 13 -14.95 29.34 -15.90
CA VAL A 13 -13.99 28.47 -15.23
C VAL A 13 -14.24 28.38 -13.71
N GLU A 14 -14.97 29.31 -13.10
CA GLU A 14 -15.36 29.28 -11.68
C GLU A 14 -16.79 28.75 -11.44
N LYS A 15 -17.31 27.83 -12.22
CA LYS A 15 -18.34 26.94 -11.71
C LYS A 15 -17.68 26.08 -10.63
N LYS A 16 -17.73 26.55 -9.36
CA LYS A 16 -17.30 25.78 -8.20
C LYS A 16 -17.97 24.40 -8.29
N GLU A 17 -17.17 23.39 -8.68
CA GLU A 17 -17.65 22.01 -8.63
C GLU A 17 -18.25 21.78 -7.24
N LYS A 18 -19.51 21.35 -7.18
CA LYS A 18 -20.18 21.06 -5.91
C LYS A 18 -19.35 20.03 -5.14
N THR A 19 -19.00 20.35 -3.92
CA THR A 19 -18.25 19.46 -3.02
C THR A 19 -19.22 18.49 -2.36
N ILE A 20 -18.85 17.22 -2.30
CA ILE A 20 -19.61 16.20 -1.55
C ILE A 20 -19.32 16.40 -0.06
N PRO A 21 -20.33 16.64 0.80
CA PRO A 21 -20.14 16.72 2.24
C PRO A 21 -19.52 15.45 2.83
N PHE A 22 -18.70 15.59 3.87
CA PHE A 22 -17.92 14.51 4.47
C PHE A 22 -18.73 13.22 4.70
N PHE A 23 -19.87 13.32 5.40
CA PHE A 23 -20.70 12.13 5.68
C PHE A 23 -21.38 11.55 4.45
N GLN A 24 -21.63 12.34 3.42
CA GLN A 24 -22.19 11.84 2.18
C GLN A 24 -21.20 11.05 1.34
N CYS A 25 -19.89 11.27 1.53
CA CYS A 25 -18.84 10.48 0.88
C CYS A 25 -19.00 8.98 1.14
N PHE A 26 -19.47 8.59 2.32
CA PHE A 26 -19.68 7.17 2.70
C PHE A 26 -20.85 6.48 1.98
N ARG A 27 -21.68 7.22 1.23
CA ARG A 27 -22.73 6.62 0.39
C ARG A 27 -22.20 5.99 -0.89
N TYR A 28 -20.98 6.32 -1.29
CA TYR A 28 -20.39 5.89 -2.55
C TYR A 28 -19.53 4.64 -2.35
N ARG A 29 -19.74 3.62 -3.18
CA ARG A 29 -18.91 2.38 -3.19
C ARG A 29 -17.45 2.67 -3.47
N GLN A 30 -17.16 3.72 -4.26
CA GLN A 30 -15.80 4.18 -4.57
C GLN A 30 -15.04 4.60 -3.31
N THR A 31 -15.71 5.24 -2.35
CA THR A 31 -15.14 5.59 -1.05
C THR A 31 -14.75 4.34 -0.27
N TRP A 32 -15.62 3.35 -0.20
CA TRP A 32 -15.34 2.09 0.50
C TRP A 32 -14.24 1.27 -0.18
N ALA A 33 -14.16 1.30 -1.52
CA ALA A 33 -13.05 0.69 -2.24
C ALA A 33 -11.72 1.35 -1.84
N PHE A 34 -11.67 2.69 -1.79
CA PHE A 34 -10.48 3.42 -1.36
C PHE A 34 -10.12 3.16 0.11
N ILE A 35 -11.11 3.20 1.01
CA ILE A 35 -10.94 2.82 2.43
C ILE A 35 -10.31 1.44 2.55
N THR A 36 -10.85 0.44 1.84
CA THR A 36 -10.34 -0.93 1.86
C THR A 36 -8.90 -1.00 1.35
N GLY A 37 -8.62 -0.34 0.21
CA GLY A 37 -7.28 -0.27 -0.34
C GLY A 37 -6.28 0.27 0.67
N LYS A 38 -6.59 1.41 1.31
CA LYS A 38 -5.73 2.06 2.31
C LYS A 38 -5.59 1.23 3.58
N PHE A 39 -6.70 0.73 4.12
CA PHE A 39 -6.72 -0.03 5.38
C PHE A 39 -5.78 -1.24 5.36
N PHE A 40 -5.91 -2.08 4.33
CA PHE A 40 -5.09 -3.29 4.25
C PHE A 40 -3.64 -3.02 3.88
N THR A 41 -3.39 -2.10 2.93
CA THR A 41 -2.06 -1.97 2.35
C THR A 41 -1.14 -1.02 3.11
N ASP A 42 -1.67 0.05 3.71
CA ASP A 42 -0.86 0.93 4.55
C ASP A 42 -0.38 0.21 5.81
N GLY A 43 -1.21 -0.68 6.39
CA GLY A 43 -0.81 -1.51 7.52
C GLY A 43 0.45 -2.32 7.23
N VAL A 44 0.50 -2.99 6.07
CA VAL A 44 1.68 -3.77 5.63
C VAL A 44 2.90 -2.88 5.42
N TRP A 45 2.73 -1.73 4.79
CA TRP A 45 3.82 -0.79 4.57
C TRP A 45 4.45 -0.30 5.88
N TRP A 46 3.61 0.15 6.81
CA TRP A 46 4.07 0.62 8.11
C TRP A 46 4.68 -0.49 8.95
N PHE A 47 4.19 -1.73 8.81
CA PHE A 47 4.84 -2.88 9.41
C PHE A 47 6.27 -3.05 8.89
N PHE A 48 6.48 -3.09 7.59
CA PHE A 48 7.83 -3.22 7.03
C PHE A 48 8.73 -2.05 7.43
N LEU A 49 8.20 -0.82 7.42
CA LEU A 49 8.97 0.37 7.78
C LEU A 49 9.48 0.32 9.23
N PHE A 50 8.62 -0.05 10.18
CA PHE A 50 8.98 -0.03 11.59
C PHE A 50 9.69 -1.30 12.05
N TRP A 51 9.34 -2.47 11.50
CA TRP A 51 9.82 -3.74 11.98
C TRP A 51 10.98 -4.35 11.18
N ALA A 52 11.29 -3.87 9.98
CA ALA A 52 12.45 -4.39 9.25
C ALA A 52 13.78 -4.18 10.00
N PRO A 53 14.06 -3.00 10.60
CA PRO A 53 15.24 -2.84 11.42
C PRO A 53 15.27 -3.77 12.66
N ALA A 54 14.13 -3.91 13.33
CA ALA A 54 13.99 -4.81 14.48
C ALA A 54 14.17 -6.27 14.05
N TYR A 55 13.60 -6.66 12.91
CA TYR A 55 13.78 -7.99 12.34
C TYR A 55 15.27 -8.33 12.10
N PHE A 56 16.05 -7.43 11.50
CA PHE A 56 17.48 -7.66 11.29
C PHE A 56 18.25 -7.75 12.61
N SER A 57 17.87 -6.96 13.60
CA SER A 57 18.47 -7.05 14.95
C SER A 57 18.10 -8.35 15.64
N ASP A 58 16.83 -8.75 15.60
CA ASP A 58 16.32 -9.94 16.28
C ASP A 58 16.83 -11.26 15.68
N GLN A 59 16.89 -11.32 14.32
CA GLN A 59 17.25 -12.56 13.62
C GLN A 59 18.75 -12.73 13.39
N TYR A 60 19.50 -11.62 13.28
CA TYR A 60 20.92 -11.67 12.88
C TYR A 60 21.85 -10.89 13.80
N GLY A 61 21.31 -10.19 14.81
CA GLY A 61 22.11 -9.32 15.68
C GLY A 61 22.58 -8.02 15.02
N TYR A 62 22.13 -7.69 13.80
CA TYR A 62 22.54 -6.47 13.08
C TYR A 62 21.68 -5.28 13.49
N LYS A 63 22.22 -4.46 14.39
CA LYS A 63 21.53 -3.25 14.85
C LYS A 63 21.54 -2.17 13.77
N SER A 64 20.57 -1.24 13.84
CA SER A 64 20.49 -0.09 12.92
C SER A 64 21.70 0.88 13.04
N SER A 65 22.50 0.76 14.09
CA SER A 65 23.75 1.51 14.27
C SER A 65 24.97 0.82 13.64
N ASP A 66 24.88 -0.46 13.29
CA ASP A 66 25.98 -1.25 12.78
C ASP A 66 26.10 -1.07 11.25
N PRO A 67 27.34 -1.10 10.69
CA PRO A 67 27.53 -0.95 9.24
C PRO A 67 26.70 -1.93 8.42
N MET A 68 26.58 -3.19 8.86
CA MET A 68 25.79 -4.22 8.16
C MET A 68 24.29 -3.91 8.26
N GLY A 69 23.78 -3.54 9.44
CA GLY A 69 22.37 -3.16 9.62
C GLY A 69 21.98 -1.97 8.76
N ILE A 70 22.85 -0.94 8.72
CA ILE A 70 22.66 0.22 7.84
C ILE A 70 22.60 -0.22 6.38
N MET A 71 23.54 -1.06 5.94
CA MET A 71 23.64 -1.50 4.53
C MET A 71 22.40 -2.30 4.11
N LEU A 72 21.89 -3.20 4.96
CA LEU A 72 20.65 -3.96 4.69
C LEU A 72 19.45 -3.03 4.51
N ILE A 73 19.33 -2.01 5.38
CA ILE A 73 18.25 -1.01 5.30
C ILE A 73 18.38 -0.14 4.04
N VAL A 74 19.60 0.32 3.72
CA VAL A 74 19.88 1.10 2.50
C VAL A 74 19.50 0.31 1.24
N VAL A 75 19.93 -0.96 1.13
CA VAL A 75 19.60 -1.81 -0.02
C VAL A 75 18.10 -2.04 -0.11
N LEU A 76 17.42 -2.30 1.01
CA LEU A 76 15.98 -2.45 1.07
C LEU A 76 15.27 -1.22 0.48
N TYR A 77 15.59 -0.02 0.96
CA TYR A 77 14.94 1.22 0.47
C TYR A 77 15.39 1.62 -0.93
N ALA A 78 16.60 1.28 -1.36
CA ALA A 78 17.02 1.47 -2.74
C ALA A 78 16.14 0.64 -3.69
N ILE A 79 15.88 -0.64 -3.36
CA ILE A 79 14.97 -1.50 -4.13
C ILE A 79 13.57 -0.90 -4.16
N VAL A 80 13.03 -0.46 -3.01
CA VAL A 80 11.73 0.24 -2.94
C VAL A 80 11.69 1.40 -3.91
N THR A 81 12.69 2.28 -3.88
CA THR A 81 12.73 3.51 -4.66
C THR A 81 12.80 3.21 -6.17
N PHE A 82 13.77 2.42 -6.60
CA PHE A 82 14.00 2.21 -8.03
C PHE A 82 12.88 1.43 -8.72
N ILE A 83 12.35 0.38 -8.07
CA ILE A 83 11.28 -0.42 -8.66
C ILE A 83 9.95 0.36 -8.68
N SER A 84 9.66 1.13 -7.64
CA SER A 84 8.41 1.90 -7.57
C SER A 84 8.29 2.97 -8.66
N ILE A 85 9.40 3.56 -9.09
CA ILE A 85 9.42 4.51 -10.22
C ILE A 85 8.84 3.86 -11.49
N GLY A 86 9.28 2.62 -11.80
CA GLY A 86 8.72 1.87 -12.94
C GLY A 86 7.23 1.58 -12.78
N GLY A 87 6.76 1.41 -11.56
CA GLY A 87 5.36 1.14 -11.24
C GLY A 87 4.40 2.26 -11.60
N GLY A 88 4.82 3.51 -11.51
CA GLY A 88 4.02 4.66 -11.90
C GLY A 88 3.75 4.73 -13.42
N TYR A 89 4.64 4.19 -14.24
CA TYR A 89 4.49 4.18 -15.70
C TYR A 89 3.61 3.05 -16.24
N LEU A 90 3.40 1.99 -15.48
CA LEU A 90 2.70 0.79 -15.96
C LEU A 90 1.27 1.07 -16.42
N PRO A 91 0.42 1.86 -15.72
CA PRO A 91 -0.91 2.20 -16.19
C PRO A 91 -0.90 2.99 -17.51
N LYS A 92 0.07 3.90 -17.68
CA LYS A 92 0.24 4.65 -18.93
C LYS A 92 0.50 3.72 -20.10
N ILE A 93 1.34 2.70 -19.93
CA ILE A 93 1.59 1.69 -20.97
C ILE A 93 0.29 0.95 -21.35
N PHE A 94 -0.56 0.62 -20.39
CA PHE A 94 -1.84 -0.04 -20.66
C PHE A 94 -2.83 0.86 -21.39
N VAL A 95 -2.88 2.13 -21.04
CA VAL A 95 -3.73 3.11 -21.72
C VAL A 95 -3.22 3.36 -23.15
N ASP A 96 -1.95 3.72 -23.30
CA ASP A 96 -1.39 4.16 -24.59
C ASP A 96 -1.26 3.00 -25.61
N LYS A 97 -0.84 1.81 -25.15
CA LYS A 97 -0.57 0.67 -26.06
C LYS A 97 -1.74 -0.29 -26.21
N LYS A 98 -2.63 -0.39 -25.21
CA LYS A 98 -3.75 -1.35 -25.22
C LYS A 98 -5.11 -0.68 -25.28
N GLY A 99 -5.19 0.65 -25.35
CA GLY A 99 -6.45 1.40 -25.41
C GLY A 99 -7.34 1.23 -24.17
N MET A 100 -6.78 0.85 -23.03
CA MET A 100 -7.56 0.67 -21.80
C MET A 100 -8.00 2.04 -21.26
N ASN A 101 -9.17 2.10 -20.62
CA ASN A 101 -9.50 3.31 -19.86
C ASN A 101 -8.56 3.46 -18.64
N PRO A 102 -8.32 4.70 -18.15
CA PRO A 102 -7.36 4.95 -17.08
C PRO A 102 -7.61 4.11 -15.82
N TYR A 103 -8.86 4.01 -15.39
CA TYR A 103 -9.23 3.20 -14.22
C TYR A 103 -8.88 1.71 -14.40
N ALA A 104 -9.20 1.13 -15.55
CA ALA A 104 -8.89 -0.27 -15.84
C ALA A 104 -7.36 -0.51 -15.88
N GLY A 105 -6.61 0.42 -16.49
CA GLY A 105 -5.15 0.38 -16.50
C GLY A 105 -4.54 0.42 -15.09
N ARG A 106 -5.06 1.30 -14.23
CA ARG A 106 -4.62 1.39 -12.82
C ARG A 106 -4.97 0.13 -12.02
N MET A 107 -6.19 -0.39 -12.17
CA MET A 107 -6.61 -1.63 -11.49
C MET A 107 -5.78 -2.83 -11.92
N LEU A 108 -5.39 -2.91 -13.20
CA LEU A 108 -4.51 -3.96 -13.70
C LEU A 108 -3.08 -3.80 -13.14
N ALA A 109 -2.54 -2.58 -13.12
CA ALA A 109 -1.25 -2.30 -12.51
C ALA A 109 -1.24 -2.66 -11.02
N MET A 110 -2.28 -2.25 -10.27
CA MET A 110 -2.42 -2.61 -8.86
C MET A 110 -2.50 -4.13 -8.65
N LEU A 111 -3.18 -4.88 -9.55
CA LEU A 111 -3.18 -6.34 -9.47
C LEU A 111 -1.75 -6.91 -9.61
N ILE A 112 -0.99 -6.44 -10.58
CA ILE A 112 0.39 -6.89 -10.78
C ILE A 112 1.23 -6.61 -9.53
N PHE A 113 1.14 -5.40 -8.97
CA PHE A 113 1.88 -5.05 -7.76
C PHE A 113 1.36 -5.74 -6.50
N ALA A 114 0.10 -6.19 -6.47
CA ALA A 114 -0.45 -6.99 -5.38
C ALA A 114 0.24 -8.37 -5.23
N PHE A 115 0.90 -8.87 -6.27
CA PHE A 115 1.70 -10.09 -6.20
C PHE A 115 3.09 -9.88 -5.57
N PHE A 116 3.61 -8.67 -5.52
CA PHE A 116 4.93 -8.40 -4.96
C PHE A 116 5.04 -8.74 -3.46
N PRO A 117 4.06 -8.37 -2.60
CA PRO A 117 4.08 -8.76 -1.20
C PRO A 117 4.00 -10.28 -0.95
N LEU A 118 3.55 -11.09 -1.91
CA LEU A 118 3.64 -12.55 -1.78
C LEU A 118 5.07 -13.04 -1.60
N ALA A 119 6.07 -12.29 -2.10
CA ALA A 119 7.47 -12.61 -1.87
C ALA A 119 7.81 -12.67 -0.38
N ALA A 120 7.09 -11.95 0.51
CA ALA A 120 7.31 -11.98 1.95
C ALA A 120 7.20 -13.38 2.56
N LEU A 121 6.46 -14.30 1.93
CA LEU A 121 6.40 -15.72 2.33
C LEU A 121 7.80 -16.39 2.34
N PHE A 122 8.71 -15.89 1.54
CA PHE A 122 10.06 -16.41 1.41
C PHE A 122 11.08 -15.66 2.29
N ALA A 123 10.70 -14.56 2.95
CA ALA A 123 11.63 -13.76 3.74
C ALA A 123 12.23 -14.56 4.89
N GLN A 124 11.41 -15.23 5.69
CA GLN A 124 11.88 -16.06 6.80
C GLN A 124 12.58 -17.34 6.34
N PRO A 125 12.04 -18.14 5.39
CA PRO A 125 12.71 -19.35 4.92
C PRO A 125 14.09 -19.10 4.28
N LEU A 126 14.21 -18.09 3.42
CA LEU A 126 15.48 -17.76 2.79
C LEU A 126 16.41 -16.98 3.73
N GLY A 127 15.83 -16.31 4.72
CA GLY A 127 16.56 -15.61 5.76
C GLY A 127 17.48 -16.50 6.60
N VAL A 128 17.21 -17.81 6.68
CA VAL A 128 18.07 -18.79 7.33
C VAL A 128 19.46 -18.86 6.68
N TYR A 129 19.54 -18.60 5.37
CA TYR A 129 20.80 -18.66 4.62
C TYR A 129 21.56 -17.34 4.66
N SER A 130 20.88 -16.20 4.63
CA SER A 130 21.52 -14.89 4.65
C SER A 130 20.53 -13.76 4.92
N ALA A 131 20.93 -12.74 5.68
CA ALA A 131 20.16 -11.53 5.93
C ALA A 131 19.85 -10.71 4.66
N TRP A 132 20.60 -10.91 3.59
CA TRP A 132 20.36 -10.24 2.32
C TRP A 132 19.03 -10.64 1.67
N TRP A 133 18.60 -11.89 1.82
CA TRP A 133 17.36 -12.36 1.26
C TRP A 133 16.14 -11.61 1.81
N PRO A 134 15.94 -11.50 3.13
CA PRO A 134 14.86 -10.69 3.67
C PRO A 134 14.95 -9.22 3.27
N ALA A 135 16.18 -8.64 3.20
CA ALA A 135 16.34 -7.24 2.79
C ALA A 135 15.84 -7.02 1.35
N ILE A 136 16.18 -7.90 0.42
CA ILE A 136 15.73 -7.86 -0.97
C ILE A 136 14.22 -8.12 -1.06
N ILE A 137 13.72 -9.12 -0.36
CA ILE A 137 12.32 -9.56 -0.39
C ILE A 137 11.39 -8.49 0.20
N ILE A 138 11.74 -7.94 1.36
CA ILE A 138 10.96 -6.86 1.98
C ILE A 138 11.05 -5.59 1.12
N GLY A 139 12.21 -5.30 0.53
CA GLY A 139 12.39 -4.23 -0.43
C GLY A 139 11.48 -4.38 -1.65
N LEU A 140 11.37 -5.58 -2.21
CA LEU A 140 10.47 -5.89 -3.32
C LEU A 140 9.00 -5.71 -2.93
N ALA A 141 8.61 -6.23 -1.76
CA ALA A 141 7.25 -6.06 -1.23
C ALA A 141 6.91 -4.58 -1.00
N GLY A 142 7.85 -3.80 -0.45
CA GLY A 142 7.72 -2.35 -0.26
C GLY A 142 7.63 -1.58 -1.58
N ALA A 143 8.37 -2.00 -2.61
CA ALA A 143 8.27 -1.44 -3.96
C ALA A 143 6.87 -1.67 -4.55
N GLY A 144 6.32 -2.85 -4.35
CA GLY A 144 4.93 -3.16 -4.70
C GLY A 144 3.94 -2.23 -4.01
N HIS A 145 4.15 -1.91 -2.72
CA HIS A 145 3.32 -0.95 -1.99
C HIS A 145 3.38 0.45 -2.61
N GLN A 146 4.55 1.00 -2.87
CA GLN A 146 4.68 2.35 -3.40
C GLN A 146 4.04 2.49 -4.78
N ALA A 147 4.25 1.50 -5.65
CA ALA A 147 3.62 1.43 -6.96
C ALA A 147 2.08 1.27 -6.85
N TRP A 148 1.60 0.45 -5.92
CA TRP A 148 0.18 0.30 -5.58
C TRP A 148 -0.42 1.64 -5.10
N SER A 149 0.21 2.27 -4.11
CA SER A 149 -0.27 3.51 -3.49
C SER A 149 -0.43 4.64 -4.50
N ALA A 150 0.56 4.85 -5.38
CA ALA A 150 0.49 5.85 -6.45
C ALA A 150 -0.74 5.64 -7.35
N ASN A 151 -1.04 4.39 -7.71
CA ASN A 151 -2.21 4.06 -8.52
C ASN A 151 -3.51 4.21 -7.74
N LEU A 152 -3.53 3.80 -6.47
CA LEU A 152 -4.70 3.91 -5.60
C LEU A 152 -5.12 5.38 -5.42
N PHE A 153 -4.20 6.29 -5.14
CA PHE A 153 -4.50 7.72 -5.06
C PHE A 153 -4.99 8.28 -6.39
N SER A 154 -4.43 7.83 -7.50
CA SER A 154 -4.86 8.29 -8.81
C SER A 154 -6.29 7.86 -9.15
N THR A 155 -6.78 6.72 -8.63
CA THR A 155 -8.17 6.30 -8.84
C THR A 155 -9.18 7.26 -8.23
N ILE A 156 -8.81 8.00 -7.17
CA ILE A 156 -9.68 9.04 -6.58
C ILE A 156 -9.87 10.17 -7.59
N GLY A 157 -8.76 10.64 -8.19
CA GLY A 157 -8.81 11.69 -9.20
C GLY A 157 -9.62 11.32 -10.44
N ASP A 158 -9.65 10.02 -10.78
CA ASP A 158 -10.45 9.52 -11.90
C ASP A 158 -11.95 9.45 -11.58
N MET A 159 -12.33 9.28 -10.31
CA MET A 159 -13.72 8.94 -9.93
C MET A 159 -14.47 10.04 -9.17
N PHE A 160 -13.77 10.94 -8.51
CA PHE A 160 -14.39 11.97 -7.68
C PHE A 160 -14.21 13.37 -8.27
N PRO A 161 -15.15 14.32 -8.00
CA PRO A 161 -14.98 15.73 -8.31
C PRO A 161 -13.72 16.28 -7.65
N LYS A 162 -12.99 17.17 -8.32
CA LYS A 162 -11.73 17.77 -7.81
C LYS A 162 -11.90 18.38 -6.42
N SER A 163 -13.03 19.05 -6.18
CA SER A 163 -13.39 19.66 -4.90
C SER A 163 -13.50 18.68 -3.73
N THR A 164 -13.66 17.37 -4.00
CA THR A 164 -13.88 16.32 -2.99
C THR A 164 -12.63 15.46 -2.76
N ILE A 165 -11.62 15.54 -3.64
CA ILE A 165 -10.43 14.68 -3.59
C ILE A 165 -9.74 14.75 -2.23
N ALA A 166 -9.54 15.95 -1.67
CA ALA A 166 -8.88 16.11 -0.37
C ALA A 166 -9.64 15.41 0.76
N THR A 167 -10.98 15.50 0.75
CA THR A 167 -11.84 14.83 1.73
C THR A 167 -11.72 13.31 1.64
N ILE A 168 -11.78 12.73 0.44
CA ILE A 168 -11.61 11.28 0.22
C ILE A 168 -10.20 10.83 0.62
N THR A 169 -9.18 11.61 0.29
CA THR A 169 -7.79 11.35 0.70
C THR A 169 -7.67 11.29 2.22
N GLY A 170 -8.31 12.24 2.93
CA GLY A 170 -8.33 12.24 4.40
C GLY A 170 -9.05 11.04 5.00
N ILE A 171 -10.21 10.64 4.44
CA ILE A 171 -10.95 9.43 4.85
C ILE A 171 -10.07 8.19 4.69
N GLY A 172 -9.42 8.04 3.53
CA GLY A 172 -8.51 6.91 3.31
C GLY A 172 -7.27 6.94 4.21
N GLY A 173 -6.72 8.13 4.48
CA GLY A 173 -5.62 8.31 5.43
C GLY A 173 -5.98 7.83 6.83
N MET A 174 -7.18 8.17 7.33
CA MET A 174 -7.69 7.66 8.61
C MET A 174 -7.81 6.13 8.59
N ALA A 175 -8.37 5.56 7.52
CA ALA A 175 -8.51 4.11 7.39
C ALA A 175 -7.13 3.40 7.37
N GLY A 176 -6.17 3.95 6.64
CA GLY A 176 -4.79 3.46 6.61
C GLY A 176 -4.11 3.55 7.98
N GLY A 177 -4.35 4.65 8.72
CA GLY A 177 -3.86 4.80 10.10
C GLY A 177 -4.42 3.74 11.05
N VAL A 178 -5.71 3.45 10.96
CA VAL A 178 -6.34 2.36 11.75
C VAL A 178 -5.75 1.00 11.37
N GLY A 179 -5.62 0.69 10.08
CA GLY A 179 -4.99 -0.55 9.61
C GLY A 179 -3.55 -0.69 10.11
N SER A 180 -2.78 0.40 10.04
CA SER A 180 -1.40 0.45 10.56
C SER A 180 -1.34 0.21 12.07
N PHE A 181 -2.21 0.86 12.84
CA PHE A 181 -2.28 0.64 14.27
C PHE A 181 -2.55 -0.82 14.62
N LEU A 182 -3.54 -1.43 13.96
CA LEU A 182 -3.95 -2.81 14.26
C LEU A 182 -2.83 -3.81 13.95
N ILE A 183 -2.19 -3.72 12.78
CA ILE A 183 -1.13 -4.67 12.43
C ILE A 183 0.12 -4.49 13.29
N ASN A 184 0.54 -3.25 13.55
CA ASN A 184 1.73 -2.99 14.36
C ASN A 184 1.52 -3.38 15.83
N LYS A 185 0.36 -3.05 16.40
CA LYS A 185 0.00 -3.48 17.76
C LYS A 185 -0.14 -4.99 17.87
N GLY A 186 -0.79 -5.62 16.89
CA GLY A 186 -0.94 -7.07 16.81
C GLY A 186 0.40 -7.78 16.66
N ALA A 187 1.27 -7.30 15.78
CA ALA A 187 2.61 -7.85 15.60
C ALA A 187 3.45 -7.73 16.89
N GLY A 188 3.47 -6.55 17.53
CA GLY A 188 4.21 -6.36 18.79
C GLY A 188 3.74 -7.31 19.90
N ASN A 189 2.42 -7.47 20.07
CA ASN A 189 1.86 -8.42 21.04
C ASN A 189 2.23 -9.87 20.69
N LEU A 190 2.17 -10.24 19.41
CA LEU A 190 2.53 -11.57 18.93
C LEU A 190 4.02 -11.88 19.17
N PHE A 191 4.91 -10.91 18.92
CA PHE A 191 6.35 -11.05 19.14
C PHE A 191 6.67 -11.25 20.61
N THR A 192 6.08 -10.44 21.49
CA THR A 192 6.23 -10.57 22.96
C THR A 192 5.71 -11.93 23.44
N TYR A 193 4.55 -12.35 22.96
CA TYR A 193 3.98 -13.65 23.31
C TYR A 193 4.87 -14.81 22.87
N ALA A 194 5.31 -14.80 21.60
CA ALA A 194 6.16 -15.84 21.05
C ALA A 194 7.53 -15.90 21.75
N GLU A 195 8.10 -14.75 22.11
CA GLU A 195 9.35 -14.68 22.88
C GLU A 195 9.18 -15.30 24.27
N GLY A 196 8.06 -15.04 24.96
CA GLY A 196 7.75 -15.63 26.26
C GLY A 196 7.50 -17.15 26.23
N GLN A 197 7.02 -17.68 25.10
CA GLN A 197 6.81 -19.13 24.92
C GLN A 197 8.08 -19.86 24.45
N GLY A 198 9.04 -19.14 23.88
CA GLY A 198 10.26 -19.74 23.34
C GLY A 198 9.99 -20.83 22.32
N ALA A 199 10.69 -21.95 22.40
CA ALA A 199 10.56 -23.07 21.48
C ALA A 199 9.18 -23.76 21.47
N ALA A 200 8.33 -23.50 22.48
CA ALA A 200 6.96 -24.03 22.50
C ALA A 200 6.04 -23.35 21.48
N PHE A 201 6.37 -22.11 21.06
CA PHE A 201 5.62 -21.43 20.01
C PHE A 201 6.20 -21.78 18.64
N THR A 202 5.45 -22.55 17.86
CA THR A 202 5.91 -23.02 16.53
C THR A 202 4.95 -22.64 15.42
N PHE A 203 5.48 -22.30 14.25
CA PHE A 203 4.69 -22.08 13.04
C PHE A 203 5.53 -22.34 11.78
N LEU A 204 5.04 -23.18 10.88
CA LEU A 204 5.68 -23.55 9.60
C LEU A 204 7.17 -23.92 9.73
N GLY A 205 7.52 -24.64 10.79
CA GLY A 205 8.90 -25.11 11.02
C GLY A 205 9.83 -24.09 11.66
N PHE A 206 9.33 -22.93 12.05
CA PHE A 206 10.03 -21.94 12.87
C PHE A 206 9.55 -21.98 14.31
N GLU A 207 10.43 -21.60 15.25
CA GLU A 207 10.16 -21.60 16.68
C GLU A 207 10.34 -20.19 17.27
N GLY A 208 9.59 -19.86 18.32
CA GLY A 208 9.68 -18.61 19.04
C GLY A 208 9.43 -17.37 18.19
N LYS A 209 10.25 -16.36 18.35
CA LYS A 209 10.14 -15.08 17.64
C LYS A 209 10.22 -15.20 16.11
N PRO A 210 11.09 -16.03 15.51
CA PRO A 210 11.06 -16.37 14.08
C PRO A 210 9.71 -16.87 13.57
N ALA A 211 9.01 -17.72 14.34
CA ALA A 211 7.68 -18.20 13.99
C ALA A 211 6.66 -17.06 13.92
N SER A 212 6.74 -16.10 14.85
CA SER A 212 5.85 -14.94 14.86
C SER A 212 6.08 -13.99 13.69
N TYR A 213 7.32 -13.76 13.28
CA TYR A 213 7.62 -13.02 12.04
C TYR A 213 7.04 -13.72 10.81
N MET A 214 7.15 -15.05 10.74
CA MET A 214 6.57 -15.82 9.63
C MET A 214 5.05 -15.64 9.55
N ILE A 215 4.34 -15.64 10.68
CA ILE A 215 2.89 -15.38 10.72
C ILE A 215 2.56 -13.99 10.13
N VAL A 216 3.29 -12.96 10.57
CA VAL A 216 3.03 -11.59 10.08
C VAL A 216 3.37 -11.47 8.59
N PHE A 217 4.43 -12.11 8.11
CA PHE A 217 4.76 -12.17 6.70
C PHE A 217 3.67 -12.86 5.87
N CYS A 218 3.04 -13.92 6.39
CA CYS A 218 1.89 -14.54 5.75
C CYS A 218 0.69 -13.57 5.63
N ILE A 219 0.40 -12.79 6.67
CA ILE A 219 -0.64 -11.77 6.65
C ILE A 219 -0.32 -10.70 5.61
N CYS A 220 0.91 -10.17 5.64
CA CYS A 220 1.38 -9.16 4.68
C CYS A 220 1.29 -9.65 3.23
N ALA A 221 1.64 -10.91 2.99
CA ALA A 221 1.65 -11.50 1.67
C ALA A 221 0.29 -11.48 0.98
N VAL A 222 -0.79 -11.76 1.72
CA VAL A 222 -2.15 -11.87 1.15
C VAL A 222 -2.94 -10.57 1.18
N ALA A 223 -2.55 -9.59 1.98
CA ALA A 223 -3.32 -8.38 2.25
C ALA A 223 -3.66 -7.58 0.97
N TYR A 224 -2.71 -7.48 0.02
CA TYR A 224 -2.91 -6.73 -1.22
C TYR A 224 -3.88 -7.41 -2.18
N LEU A 225 -3.78 -8.72 -2.33
CA LEU A 225 -4.71 -9.49 -3.16
C LEU A 225 -6.12 -9.44 -2.61
N LEU A 226 -6.25 -9.52 -1.28
CA LEU A 226 -7.53 -9.36 -0.59
C LEU A 226 -8.10 -7.96 -0.81
N ALA A 227 -7.29 -6.92 -0.60
CA ALA A 227 -7.67 -5.53 -0.84
C ALA A 227 -8.13 -5.32 -2.30
N TRP A 228 -7.34 -5.81 -3.27
CA TRP A 228 -7.68 -5.71 -4.68
C TRP A 228 -9.00 -6.39 -5.02
N THR A 229 -9.21 -7.60 -4.51
CA THR A 229 -10.44 -8.35 -4.73
C THR A 229 -11.67 -7.61 -4.21
N ILE A 230 -11.60 -7.07 -2.98
CA ILE A 230 -12.70 -6.29 -2.39
C ILE A 230 -12.92 -4.99 -3.19
N MET A 231 -11.86 -4.26 -3.53
CA MET A 231 -11.95 -3.05 -4.35
C MET A 231 -12.62 -3.34 -5.70
N LYS A 232 -12.22 -4.44 -6.36
CA LYS A 232 -12.76 -4.83 -7.65
C LYS A 232 -14.22 -5.26 -7.58
N THR A 233 -14.66 -5.87 -6.48
CA THR A 233 -16.08 -6.22 -6.25
C THR A 233 -16.93 -4.99 -5.96
N LEU A 234 -16.39 -4.01 -5.21
CA LEU A 234 -17.09 -2.75 -4.91
C LEU A 234 -17.23 -1.85 -6.14
N VAL A 235 -16.18 -1.77 -6.96
CA VAL A 235 -16.12 -0.94 -8.18
C VAL A 235 -15.62 -1.78 -9.36
N PRO A 236 -16.48 -2.63 -9.95
CA PRO A 236 -16.08 -3.54 -11.02
C PRO A 236 -15.73 -2.83 -12.33
N LYS A 237 -16.33 -1.65 -12.57
CA LYS A 237 -16.12 -0.84 -13.79
C LYS A 237 -15.92 0.62 -13.42
N TYR A 238 -15.27 1.37 -14.31
CA TYR A 238 -15.15 2.82 -14.20
C TYR A 238 -16.54 3.46 -14.06
N LYS A 239 -16.74 4.19 -12.99
CA LYS A 239 -17.98 4.89 -12.70
C LYS A 239 -17.67 6.18 -11.94
N PRO A 240 -17.46 7.31 -12.66
CA PRO A 240 -17.22 8.59 -12.03
C PRO A 240 -18.49 9.08 -11.31
N ILE A 241 -18.27 9.81 -10.22
CA ILE A 241 -19.34 10.42 -9.44
C ILE A 241 -19.59 11.82 -10.00
N ILE A 242 -20.82 12.05 -10.48
CA ILE A 242 -21.28 13.34 -10.96
C ILE A 242 -22.16 13.93 -9.86
N VAL A 243 -21.84 15.14 -9.42
CA VAL A 243 -22.63 15.90 -8.43
C VAL A 243 -23.44 16.95 -9.20
N GLU A 244 -24.73 16.72 -9.32
CA GLU A 244 -25.70 17.66 -9.92
C GLU A 244 -25.98 18.88 -9.05
#